data_5236349276faf40032e77ff03ffb37f2
#
_entry.id   5236349276faf40032e77ff03ffb37f2
#
_cell.length_a   1.000
_cell.length_b   1.000
_cell.length_c   1.000
_cell.angle_alpha   90.00
_cell.angle_beta   90.00
_cell.angle_gamma   90.00
#
_symmetry.space_group_name_H-M   'P 1'
#
loop_
_entity.id
_entity.type
_entity.pdbx_description
1 polymer ?
#
loop_
_entity_poly.entity_id
_entity_poly.type
_entity_poly.pdbx_seq_one_letter_code
_entity_poly.pdbx_strand_id
1 'polypeptide(L)'
;MPHDTPLIATIVAGLGLAFIFGALANRFKVPPLVGYLIAGMLVGPNTPGFVADQKLALELAEIGVILLMFGVGLHFSLKDLLSVRAIAVPGAVVQIAFATALGAGLAWMLGWSLGAGLVFGLALSVASTVVLLRALQERRMIETERGRIAVGWLIVEDLAMVMALVLLPALAGVLGGEEQVAHAPNILALRFDFGIWGVVGITLAKVAAFVVLMMVVGRRVIPWMLHYVAHTGSRELFRLAVLAIALGVAFGAAKLFGVSLALGAFFAGMVMSESELSHQAAEETLPLRDAFSVLFFVSVGMLFDPTSLFTDTWPILATLFIIVIGKSVAAFLIVLAFGYPVATALIISASLAQIGEFSFMLAGLGVSLELLPEKGRDLILAGAILSIVLNPLVFAGVGRLKPWLEKRAGKVPEAVEAVPIGPATEPGEVATTTPAAAKIDEDTPPPTKLTDHTILIGYGRVGSLVGQSLKDAELPFLVIEDSDKTIAKLMSEGVETVPGNAVKGEVFGAANAAGAKRLILAIPNAFEAGQIILKAKAANPEMKIIARAHSDAEVDHLKNLGADQVIMGEREIARGIVEQVMQKPAADAEPVEDRRPDAPSAA
;
A
#
# COMPACT_ATOMS: atom_id res chain seq x y z
N MET A 1 -36.45 -30.41 -6.85
CA MET A 1 -36.23 -29.69 -5.59
C MET A 1 -35.34 -28.53 -5.92
N PRO A 2 -35.69 -27.26 -5.64
CA PRO A 2 -34.71 -26.20 -5.71
C PRO A 2 -33.67 -26.55 -4.65
N HIS A 3 -32.41 -26.72 -5.05
CA HIS A 3 -31.32 -26.90 -4.14
C HIS A 3 -31.14 -25.57 -3.40
N ASP A 4 -31.41 -25.56 -2.10
CA ASP A 4 -31.02 -24.45 -1.24
C ASP A 4 -29.49 -24.40 -1.28
N THR A 5 -28.97 -23.38 -1.96
CA THR A 5 -27.52 -23.14 -2.08
C THR A 5 -27.17 -21.79 -1.43
N PRO A 6 -27.34 -21.66 -0.10
CA PRO A 6 -27.17 -20.37 0.58
C PRO A 6 -25.76 -19.81 0.42
N LEU A 7 -24.74 -20.67 0.41
CA LEU A 7 -23.35 -20.27 0.19
C LEU A 7 -23.15 -19.63 -1.19
N ILE A 8 -23.65 -20.28 -2.24
CA ILE A 8 -23.52 -19.74 -3.62
C ILE A 8 -24.30 -18.45 -3.76
N ALA A 9 -25.52 -18.39 -3.19
CA ALA A 9 -26.35 -17.19 -3.23
C ALA A 9 -25.66 -16.01 -2.50
N THR A 10 -25.09 -16.26 -1.32
CA THR A 10 -24.35 -15.25 -0.55
C THR A 10 -23.13 -14.73 -1.33
N ILE A 11 -22.33 -15.62 -1.93
CA ILE A 11 -21.16 -15.24 -2.72
C ILE A 11 -21.57 -14.44 -3.96
N VAL A 12 -22.57 -14.92 -4.72
CA VAL A 12 -23.02 -14.28 -5.98
C VAL A 12 -23.62 -12.91 -5.68
N ALA A 13 -24.51 -12.82 -4.68
CA ALA A 13 -25.10 -11.54 -4.29
C ALA A 13 -24.02 -10.58 -3.76
N GLY A 14 -23.14 -11.06 -2.88
CA GLY A 14 -22.06 -10.26 -2.30
C GLY A 14 -21.11 -9.71 -3.36
N LEU A 15 -20.54 -10.55 -4.21
CA LEU A 15 -19.61 -10.13 -5.26
C LEU A 15 -20.30 -9.30 -6.36
N GLY A 16 -21.51 -9.69 -6.75
CA GLY A 16 -22.28 -8.98 -7.81
C GLY A 16 -22.62 -7.56 -7.40
N LEU A 17 -23.17 -7.36 -6.20
CA LEU A 17 -23.48 -6.03 -5.69
C LEU A 17 -22.21 -5.23 -5.34
N ALA A 18 -21.18 -5.87 -4.79
CA ALA A 18 -19.89 -5.23 -4.57
C ALA A 18 -19.29 -4.70 -5.87
N PHE A 19 -19.36 -5.46 -6.97
CA PHE A 19 -18.93 -4.99 -8.29
C PHE A 19 -19.71 -3.76 -8.73
N ILE A 20 -21.05 -3.79 -8.66
CA ILE A 20 -21.91 -2.69 -9.11
C ILE A 20 -21.61 -1.42 -8.27
N PHE A 21 -21.67 -1.52 -6.94
CA PHE A 21 -21.47 -0.37 -6.08
C PHE A 21 -20.00 0.08 -6.00
N GLY A 22 -19.04 -0.85 -6.14
CA GLY A 22 -17.62 -0.53 -6.26
C GLY A 22 -17.32 0.25 -7.53
N ALA A 23 -17.89 -0.16 -8.67
CA ALA A 23 -17.77 0.56 -9.94
C ALA A 23 -18.43 1.95 -9.86
N LEU A 24 -19.61 2.04 -9.21
CA LEU A 24 -20.29 3.31 -8.98
C LEU A 24 -19.45 4.25 -8.10
N ALA A 25 -18.92 3.76 -6.98
CA ALA A 25 -18.03 4.51 -6.10
C ALA A 25 -16.81 5.04 -6.87
N ASN A 26 -16.17 4.17 -7.66
CA ASN A 26 -15.02 4.55 -8.48
C ASN A 26 -15.35 5.63 -9.51
N ARG A 27 -16.55 5.59 -10.11
CA ARG A 27 -17.03 6.64 -11.03
C ARG A 27 -17.14 8.00 -10.35
N PHE A 28 -17.51 8.03 -9.07
CA PHE A 28 -17.56 9.24 -8.25
C PHE A 28 -16.24 9.60 -7.58
N LYS A 29 -15.13 8.94 -7.95
CA LYS A 29 -13.79 9.13 -7.37
C LYS A 29 -13.75 8.85 -5.85
N VAL A 30 -14.64 7.98 -5.38
CA VAL A 30 -14.67 7.44 -4.01
C VAL A 30 -14.00 6.06 -4.04
N PRO A 31 -13.24 5.66 -3.00
CA PRO A 31 -12.65 4.33 -2.95
C PRO A 31 -13.71 3.22 -3.11
N PRO A 32 -13.48 2.18 -3.94
CA PRO A 32 -14.42 1.08 -4.16
C PRO A 32 -14.86 0.36 -2.89
N LEU A 33 -14.03 0.38 -1.85
CA LEU A 33 -14.30 -0.18 -0.53
C LEU A 33 -15.61 0.33 0.07
N VAL A 34 -15.94 1.62 -0.13
CA VAL A 34 -17.23 2.19 0.30
C VAL A 34 -18.39 1.51 -0.41
N GLY A 35 -18.23 1.22 -1.71
CA GLY A 35 -19.22 0.47 -2.48
C GLY A 35 -19.43 -0.95 -1.96
N TYR A 36 -18.36 -1.63 -1.51
CA TYR A 36 -18.43 -2.97 -0.93
C TYR A 36 -19.18 -2.99 0.41
N LEU A 37 -18.95 -2.00 1.25
CA LEU A 37 -19.70 -1.83 2.51
C LEU A 37 -21.17 -1.54 2.25
N ILE A 38 -21.51 -0.67 1.28
CA ILE A 38 -22.89 -0.40 0.87
C ILE A 38 -23.56 -1.67 0.32
N ALA A 39 -22.85 -2.44 -0.51
CA ALA A 39 -23.37 -3.72 -1.00
C ALA A 39 -23.73 -4.66 0.16
N GLY A 40 -22.87 -4.72 1.18
CA GLY A 40 -23.13 -5.48 2.39
C GLY A 40 -24.37 -5.00 3.15
N MET A 41 -24.54 -3.70 3.32
CA MET A 41 -25.75 -3.13 3.96
C MET A 41 -27.03 -3.58 3.26
N LEU A 42 -27.02 -3.63 1.92
CA LEU A 42 -28.18 -4.00 1.11
C LEU A 42 -28.56 -5.48 1.20
N VAL A 43 -27.60 -6.37 1.47
CA VAL A 43 -27.87 -7.80 1.66
C VAL A 43 -27.87 -8.19 3.13
N GLY A 44 -27.72 -7.23 4.02
CA GLY A 44 -27.74 -7.41 5.46
C GLY A 44 -29.17 -7.53 6.04
N PRO A 45 -29.28 -7.97 7.29
CA PRO A 45 -30.58 -8.18 7.95
C PRO A 45 -31.34 -6.86 8.24
N ASN A 46 -30.66 -5.73 8.25
CA ASN A 46 -31.24 -4.42 8.60
C ASN A 46 -31.86 -3.68 7.39
N THR A 47 -31.80 -4.28 6.18
CA THR A 47 -32.39 -3.72 4.96
C THR A 47 -33.44 -4.67 4.38
N PRO A 48 -34.61 -4.17 3.93
CA PRO A 48 -35.62 -5.01 3.31
C PRO A 48 -35.13 -5.56 1.97
N GLY A 49 -35.34 -6.86 1.72
CA GLY A 49 -34.96 -7.51 0.45
C GLY A 49 -34.37 -8.89 0.63
N PHE A 50 -33.41 -9.24 -0.22
CA PHE A 50 -32.66 -10.47 -0.10
C PHE A 50 -31.69 -10.36 1.08
N VAL A 51 -31.80 -11.27 2.03
CA VAL A 51 -30.87 -11.37 3.17
C VAL A 51 -29.93 -12.54 2.93
N ALA A 52 -28.64 -12.26 2.83
CA ALA A 52 -27.60 -13.28 2.72
C ALA A 52 -27.42 -14.01 4.07
N ASP A 53 -26.92 -15.24 4.00
CA ASP A 53 -26.63 -16.02 5.21
C ASP A 53 -25.46 -15.38 5.99
N GLN A 54 -25.78 -14.81 7.13
CA GLN A 54 -24.84 -14.06 7.95
C GLN A 54 -23.71 -14.95 8.51
N LYS A 55 -24.01 -16.22 8.85
CA LYS A 55 -22.98 -17.14 9.36
C LYS A 55 -21.96 -17.49 8.28
N LEU A 56 -22.45 -17.83 7.10
CA LEU A 56 -21.58 -18.10 5.94
C LEU A 56 -20.79 -16.86 5.51
N ALA A 57 -21.40 -15.68 5.57
CA ALA A 57 -20.71 -14.44 5.27
C ALA A 57 -19.55 -14.16 6.24
N LEU A 58 -19.75 -14.43 7.54
CA LEU A 58 -18.68 -14.31 8.55
C LEU A 58 -17.55 -15.32 8.33
N GLU A 59 -17.87 -16.59 8.01
CA GLU A 59 -16.83 -17.60 7.71
C GLU A 59 -16.01 -17.22 6.46
N LEU A 60 -16.68 -16.69 5.40
CA LEU A 60 -16.00 -16.19 4.21
C LEU A 60 -15.15 -14.95 4.53
N ALA A 61 -15.62 -14.09 5.44
CA ALA A 61 -14.87 -12.93 5.92
C ALA A 61 -13.60 -13.35 6.65
N GLU A 62 -13.62 -14.42 7.46
CA GLU A 62 -12.42 -14.94 8.14
C GLU A 62 -11.34 -15.37 7.13
N ILE A 63 -11.74 -16.04 6.03
CA ILE A 63 -10.81 -16.37 4.95
C ILE A 63 -10.24 -15.10 4.32
N GLY A 64 -11.10 -14.09 4.12
CA GLY A 64 -10.69 -12.77 3.63
C GLY A 64 -9.65 -12.11 4.54
N VAL A 65 -9.87 -12.12 5.85
CA VAL A 65 -8.93 -11.60 6.85
C VAL A 65 -7.59 -12.36 6.82
N ILE A 66 -7.62 -13.69 6.74
CA ILE A 66 -6.40 -14.50 6.64
C ILE A 66 -5.59 -14.09 5.41
N LEU A 67 -6.21 -14.04 4.24
CA LEU A 67 -5.52 -13.70 3.00
C LEU A 67 -5.05 -12.24 2.96
N LEU A 68 -5.84 -11.32 3.54
CA LEU A 68 -5.46 -9.93 3.69
C LEU A 68 -4.22 -9.80 4.58
N MET A 69 -4.23 -10.40 5.77
CA MET A 69 -3.12 -10.34 6.72
C MET A 69 -1.87 -11.06 6.21
N PHE A 70 -2.04 -12.15 5.49
CA PHE A 70 -0.95 -12.82 4.78
C PHE A 70 -0.32 -11.87 3.74
N GLY A 71 -1.14 -11.18 2.96
CA GLY A 71 -0.68 -10.17 2.01
C GLY A 71 0.06 -9.01 2.68
N VAL A 72 -0.43 -8.49 3.80
CA VAL A 72 0.26 -7.47 4.61
C VAL A 72 1.62 -7.99 5.06
N GLY A 73 1.67 -9.23 5.58
CA GLY A 73 2.92 -9.88 5.99
C GLY A 73 3.91 -10.03 4.84
N LEU A 74 3.47 -10.40 3.64
CA LEU A 74 4.32 -10.51 2.44
C LEU A 74 4.97 -9.19 2.04
N HIS A 75 4.27 -8.07 2.20
CA HIS A 75 4.78 -6.74 1.87
C HIS A 75 5.50 -6.07 3.04
N PHE A 76 5.56 -6.73 4.20
CA PHE A 76 6.23 -6.18 5.38
C PHE A 76 7.74 -6.09 5.17
N SER A 77 8.27 -4.87 5.08
CA SER A 77 9.69 -4.60 4.96
C SER A 77 10.27 -4.10 6.29
N LEU A 78 10.97 -4.97 6.98
CA LEU A 78 11.68 -4.57 8.20
C LEU A 78 12.76 -3.51 7.93
N LYS A 79 13.37 -3.52 6.74
CA LYS A 79 14.39 -2.52 6.36
C LYS A 79 13.79 -1.13 6.23
N ASP A 80 12.60 -1.02 5.63
CA ASP A 80 11.92 0.27 5.44
C ASP A 80 11.46 0.82 6.79
N LEU A 81 10.88 -0.01 7.66
CA LEU A 81 10.53 0.37 9.02
C LEU A 81 11.75 0.85 9.81
N LEU A 82 12.88 0.12 9.74
CA LEU A 82 14.11 0.50 10.43
C LEU A 82 14.68 1.85 9.95
N SER A 83 14.47 2.22 8.69
CA SER A 83 14.92 3.49 8.11
C SER A 83 14.20 4.70 8.71
N VAL A 84 12.93 4.56 9.10
CA VAL A 84 12.08 5.64 9.63
C VAL A 84 11.68 5.43 11.09
N ARG A 85 12.24 4.43 11.77
CA ARG A 85 11.84 4.02 13.13
C ARG A 85 11.87 5.12 14.17
N ALA A 86 12.79 6.09 14.01
CA ALA A 86 12.99 7.16 14.98
C ALA A 86 11.75 8.06 15.12
N ILE A 87 10.97 8.23 14.08
CA ILE A 87 9.72 8.98 14.10
C ILE A 87 8.49 8.05 14.06
N ALA A 88 8.53 6.98 13.27
CA ALA A 88 7.38 6.11 13.07
C ALA A 88 6.95 5.40 14.37
N VAL A 89 7.89 4.85 15.14
CA VAL A 89 7.55 4.11 16.36
C VAL A 89 7.01 5.04 17.47
N PRO A 90 7.73 6.07 17.94
CA PRO A 90 7.19 6.93 18.99
C PRO A 90 5.97 7.73 18.52
N GLY A 91 5.95 8.13 17.25
CA GLY A 91 4.82 8.85 16.67
C GLY A 91 3.53 8.02 16.66
N ALA A 92 3.58 6.79 16.17
CA ALA A 92 2.43 5.90 16.18
C ALA A 92 1.96 5.59 17.60
N VAL A 93 2.88 5.28 18.54
CA VAL A 93 2.52 4.99 19.92
C VAL A 93 1.79 6.17 20.59
N VAL A 94 2.34 7.39 20.45
CA VAL A 94 1.72 8.59 21.04
C VAL A 94 0.37 8.89 20.38
N GLN A 95 0.27 8.73 19.06
CA GLN A 95 -0.97 8.96 18.33
C GLN A 95 -2.04 7.91 18.69
N ILE A 96 -1.68 6.62 18.81
CA ILE A 96 -2.59 5.55 19.26
C ILE A 96 -3.10 5.89 20.68
N ALA A 97 -2.20 6.23 21.60
CA ALA A 97 -2.58 6.57 22.97
C ALA A 97 -3.53 7.78 23.00
N PHE A 98 -3.24 8.82 22.22
CA PHE A 98 -4.07 10.02 22.16
C PHE A 98 -5.45 9.74 21.55
N ALA A 99 -5.52 9.03 20.43
CA ALA A 99 -6.79 8.66 19.79
C ALA A 99 -7.61 7.73 20.70
N THR A 100 -6.94 6.78 21.37
CA THR A 100 -7.59 5.90 22.35
C THR A 100 -8.17 6.70 23.52
N ALA A 101 -7.45 7.68 24.03
CA ALA A 101 -7.93 8.54 25.11
C ALA A 101 -9.16 9.37 24.67
N LEU A 102 -9.15 9.93 23.45
CA LEU A 102 -10.31 10.67 22.90
C LEU A 102 -11.52 9.76 22.72
N GLY A 103 -11.33 8.56 22.16
CA GLY A 103 -12.39 7.58 21.99
C GLY A 103 -12.95 7.09 23.33
N ALA A 104 -12.09 6.80 24.31
CA ALA A 104 -12.48 6.43 25.66
C ALA A 104 -13.25 7.58 26.35
N GLY A 105 -12.84 8.82 26.14
CA GLY A 105 -13.56 10.01 26.62
C GLY A 105 -14.97 10.12 26.03
N LEU A 106 -15.13 9.88 24.73
CA LEU A 106 -16.45 9.85 24.09
C LEU A 106 -17.31 8.69 24.62
N ALA A 107 -16.72 7.49 24.76
CA ALA A 107 -17.39 6.33 25.32
C ALA A 107 -17.87 6.58 26.78
N TRP A 108 -17.04 7.23 27.59
CA TRP A 108 -17.42 7.65 28.95
C TRP A 108 -18.60 8.64 28.93
N MET A 109 -18.60 9.61 28.02
CA MET A 109 -19.73 10.53 27.84
C MET A 109 -21.02 9.82 27.41
N LEU A 110 -20.89 8.68 26.70
CA LEU A 110 -22.02 7.83 26.31
C LEU A 110 -22.46 6.85 27.43
N GLY A 111 -21.79 6.88 28.59
CA GLY A 111 -22.09 6.02 29.73
C GLY A 111 -21.56 4.59 29.64
N TRP A 112 -20.56 4.34 28.77
CA TRP A 112 -19.98 3.00 28.60
C TRP A 112 -18.89 2.70 29.64
N SER A 113 -18.61 1.41 29.84
CA SER A 113 -17.53 0.95 30.72
C SER A 113 -16.16 1.42 30.24
N LEU A 114 -15.17 1.44 31.13
CA LEU A 114 -13.79 1.77 30.76
C LEU A 114 -13.24 0.79 29.73
N GLY A 115 -13.54 -0.51 29.84
CA GLY A 115 -13.14 -1.52 28.88
C GLY A 115 -13.71 -1.25 27.49
N ALA A 116 -15.01 -0.93 27.41
CA ALA A 116 -15.65 -0.53 26.16
C ALA A 116 -14.99 0.72 25.56
N GLY A 117 -14.69 1.71 26.40
CA GLY A 117 -14.02 2.94 25.98
C GLY A 117 -12.62 2.69 25.42
N LEU A 118 -11.84 1.82 26.05
CA LEU A 118 -10.49 1.46 25.57
C LEU A 118 -10.55 0.72 24.23
N VAL A 119 -11.43 -0.27 24.08
CA VAL A 119 -11.61 -0.99 22.82
C VAL A 119 -12.09 -0.06 21.72
N PHE A 120 -13.09 0.77 22.00
CA PHE A 120 -13.62 1.76 21.06
C PHE A 120 -12.53 2.74 20.61
N GLY A 121 -11.83 3.37 21.56
CA GLY A 121 -10.79 4.35 21.25
C GLY A 121 -9.60 3.72 20.49
N LEU A 122 -9.22 2.50 20.85
CA LEU A 122 -8.19 1.76 20.14
C LEU A 122 -8.62 1.46 18.70
N ALA A 123 -9.87 1.07 18.47
CA ALA A 123 -10.41 0.87 17.13
C ALA A 123 -10.42 2.16 16.29
N LEU A 124 -10.59 3.34 16.91
CA LEU A 124 -10.52 4.63 16.20
C LEU A 124 -9.08 5.06 15.88
N SER A 125 -8.07 4.48 16.54
CA SER A 125 -6.68 4.94 16.42
C SER A 125 -5.99 4.52 15.13
N VAL A 126 -6.46 3.49 14.42
CA VAL A 126 -5.75 2.87 13.30
C VAL A 126 -6.25 3.36 11.96
N ALA A 127 -5.31 3.68 11.07
CA ALA A 127 -5.60 4.05 9.70
C ALA A 127 -5.68 2.83 8.78
N SER A 128 -6.44 2.94 7.67
CA SER A 128 -6.50 1.90 6.64
C SER A 128 -5.25 1.90 5.78
N THR A 129 -4.62 0.74 5.68
CA THR A 129 -3.47 0.50 4.79
C THR A 129 -3.87 0.69 3.33
N VAL A 130 -5.03 0.19 2.93
CA VAL A 130 -5.53 0.26 1.55
C VAL A 130 -5.78 1.71 1.13
N VAL A 131 -6.45 2.49 1.96
CA VAL A 131 -6.80 3.89 1.66
C VAL A 131 -5.56 4.78 1.63
N LEU A 132 -4.65 4.60 2.60
CA LEU A 132 -3.41 5.37 2.69
C LEU A 132 -2.51 5.09 1.47
N LEU A 133 -2.23 3.82 1.17
CA LEU A 133 -1.38 3.45 0.03
C LEU A 133 -1.95 3.98 -1.28
N ARG A 134 -3.27 3.83 -1.50
CA ARG A 134 -3.93 4.37 -2.69
C ARG A 134 -3.79 5.90 -2.78
N ALA A 135 -4.02 6.62 -1.68
CA ALA A 135 -3.89 8.07 -1.64
C ALA A 135 -2.45 8.55 -1.92
N LEU A 136 -1.43 7.81 -1.46
CA LEU A 136 -0.02 8.08 -1.76
C LEU A 136 0.33 7.68 -3.20
N GLN A 137 -0.19 6.57 -3.73
CA GLN A 137 0.01 6.13 -5.12
C GLN A 137 -0.54 7.15 -6.12
N GLU A 138 -1.79 7.59 -5.92
CA GLU A 138 -2.42 8.60 -6.77
C GLU A 138 -1.64 9.92 -6.81
N ARG A 139 -0.90 10.21 -5.73
CA ARG A 139 -0.04 11.40 -5.59
C ARG A 139 1.44 11.12 -5.84
N ARG A 140 1.81 9.85 -6.12
CA ARG A 140 3.18 9.39 -6.37
C ARG A 140 4.16 9.71 -5.25
N MET A 141 3.70 9.57 -4.02
CA MET A 141 4.50 9.91 -2.84
C MET A 141 5.00 8.69 -2.07
N ILE A 142 4.76 7.45 -2.54
CA ILE A 142 5.16 6.23 -1.80
C ILE A 142 6.67 6.18 -1.60
N GLU A 143 7.44 6.44 -2.66
CA GLU A 143 8.90 6.36 -2.64
C GLU A 143 9.56 7.60 -2.02
N THR A 144 8.80 8.67 -1.77
CA THR A 144 9.33 9.87 -1.12
C THR A 144 9.58 9.62 0.37
N GLU A 145 10.43 10.43 1.01
CA GLU A 145 10.64 10.37 2.46
C GLU A 145 9.32 10.49 3.24
N ARG A 146 8.42 11.39 2.81
CA ARG A 146 7.09 11.60 3.41
C ARG A 146 6.23 10.34 3.32
N GLY A 147 6.25 9.68 2.15
CA GLY A 147 5.54 8.41 1.94
C GLY A 147 6.11 7.30 2.80
N ARG A 148 7.45 7.16 2.86
CA ARG A 148 8.10 6.14 3.71
C ARG A 148 7.79 6.33 5.19
N ILE A 149 7.76 7.59 5.68
CA ILE A 149 7.36 7.86 7.07
C ILE A 149 5.90 7.46 7.30
N ALA A 150 4.97 7.85 6.41
CA ALA A 150 3.55 7.50 6.53
C ALA A 150 3.32 5.98 6.51
N VAL A 151 4.00 5.26 5.61
CA VAL A 151 3.93 3.79 5.52
C VAL A 151 4.56 3.14 6.76
N GLY A 152 5.73 3.62 7.19
CA GLY A 152 6.38 3.11 8.40
C GLY A 152 5.54 3.34 9.67
N TRP A 153 4.85 4.47 9.76
CA TRP A 153 3.91 4.76 10.84
C TRP A 153 2.73 3.79 10.84
N LEU A 154 2.13 3.56 9.67
CA LEU A 154 1.06 2.61 9.49
C LEU A 154 1.45 1.18 9.88
N ILE A 155 2.65 0.73 9.48
CA ILE A 155 3.19 -0.59 9.87
C ILE A 155 3.23 -0.73 11.40
N VAL A 156 3.60 0.32 12.14
CA VAL A 156 3.60 0.29 13.61
C VAL A 156 2.17 0.25 14.16
N GLU A 157 1.24 1.01 13.57
CA GLU A 157 -0.19 0.94 13.92
C GLU A 157 -0.75 -0.48 13.72
N ASP A 158 -0.48 -1.09 12.55
CA ASP A 158 -0.92 -2.44 12.21
C ASP A 158 -0.35 -3.49 13.19
N LEU A 159 0.94 -3.38 13.51
CA LEU A 159 1.58 -4.27 14.48
C LEU A 159 0.98 -4.11 15.88
N ALA A 160 0.70 -2.88 16.31
CA ALA A 160 0.05 -2.61 17.59
C ALA A 160 -1.38 -3.22 17.62
N MET A 161 -2.11 -3.17 16.49
CA MET A 161 -3.44 -3.78 16.39
C MET A 161 -3.41 -5.30 16.39
N VAL A 162 -2.46 -5.90 15.70
CA VAL A 162 -2.25 -7.35 15.78
C VAL A 162 -1.99 -7.77 17.22
N MET A 163 -1.17 -7.02 17.96
CA MET A 163 -0.94 -7.26 19.40
C MET A 163 -2.21 -7.06 20.22
N ALA A 164 -3.01 -6.03 19.93
CA ALA A 164 -4.27 -5.78 20.62
C ALA A 164 -5.28 -6.92 20.40
N LEU A 165 -5.45 -7.39 19.15
CA LEU A 165 -6.32 -8.53 18.82
C LEU A 165 -5.93 -9.83 19.54
N VAL A 166 -4.63 -9.99 19.84
CA VAL A 166 -4.13 -11.15 20.59
C VAL A 166 -4.35 -11.00 22.08
N LEU A 167 -4.13 -9.79 22.62
CA LEU A 167 -4.20 -9.55 24.06
C LEU A 167 -5.64 -9.34 24.55
N LEU A 168 -6.52 -8.82 23.70
CA LEU A 168 -7.88 -8.47 24.10
C LEU A 168 -8.68 -9.65 24.67
N PRO A 169 -8.67 -10.87 24.09
CA PRO A 169 -9.34 -12.03 24.69
C PRO A 169 -8.79 -12.40 26.07
N ALA A 170 -7.47 -12.27 26.27
CA ALA A 170 -6.83 -12.55 27.55
C ALA A 170 -7.14 -11.51 28.63
N LEU A 171 -7.43 -10.27 28.22
CA LEU A 171 -7.74 -9.16 29.10
C LEU A 171 -9.24 -8.95 29.29
N ALA A 172 -10.09 -9.71 28.58
CA ALA A 172 -11.53 -9.49 28.55
C ALA A 172 -12.15 -9.51 29.96
N GLY A 173 -11.83 -10.51 30.77
CA GLY A 173 -12.33 -10.61 32.14
C GLY A 173 -11.91 -9.44 33.04
N VAL A 174 -10.72 -8.85 32.81
CA VAL A 174 -10.25 -7.65 33.56
C VAL A 174 -10.98 -6.39 33.11
N LEU A 175 -11.29 -6.31 31.82
CA LEU A 175 -11.95 -5.17 31.22
C LEU A 175 -13.47 -5.17 31.38
N GLY A 176 -14.01 -6.22 32.03
CA GLY A 176 -15.46 -6.32 32.32
C GLY A 176 -16.27 -7.05 31.24
N GLY A 177 -15.61 -7.79 30.35
CA GLY A 177 -16.25 -8.66 29.35
C GLY A 177 -16.33 -10.12 29.82
N GLU A 178 -16.93 -10.99 29.00
CA GLU A 178 -16.91 -12.44 29.25
C GLU A 178 -15.54 -13.03 28.91
N GLU A 179 -15.03 -13.86 29.84
CA GLU A 179 -13.88 -14.71 29.55
C GLU A 179 -14.30 -15.78 28.53
N GLN A 180 -13.97 -15.59 27.27
CA GLN A 180 -13.96 -16.73 26.35
C GLN A 180 -12.85 -17.67 26.80
N VAL A 181 -13.23 -18.70 27.54
CA VAL A 181 -12.35 -19.84 27.80
C VAL A 181 -11.97 -20.36 26.41
N ALA A 182 -10.75 -20.05 25.99
CA ALA A 182 -10.22 -20.54 24.72
C ALA A 182 -10.51 -22.06 24.66
N HIS A 183 -11.10 -22.51 23.55
CA HIS A 183 -11.56 -23.91 23.35
C HIS A 183 -10.43 -24.96 23.39
N ALA A 184 -9.22 -24.58 23.77
CA ALA A 184 -8.20 -25.51 24.21
C ALA A 184 -8.28 -25.58 25.75
N PRO A 185 -8.59 -26.76 26.34
CA PRO A 185 -8.60 -26.90 27.78
C PRO A 185 -7.21 -26.50 28.29
N ASN A 186 -7.13 -25.35 28.97
CA ASN A 186 -5.92 -24.93 29.67
C ASN A 186 -5.76 -25.87 30.88
N ILE A 187 -5.29 -27.11 30.63
CA ILE A 187 -5.02 -28.13 31.67
C ILE A 187 -4.08 -27.58 32.75
N LEU A 188 -3.22 -26.58 32.38
CA LEU A 188 -2.34 -25.87 33.30
C LEU A 188 -3.06 -24.79 34.12
N ALA A 189 -4.02 -24.06 33.53
CA ALA A 189 -4.78 -23.02 34.23
C ALA A 189 -5.78 -23.63 35.25
N LEU A 190 -6.30 -24.84 34.97
CA LEU A 190 -7.18 -25.57 35.88
C LEU A 190 -6.46 -26.14 37.14
N ARG A 191 -5.12 -26.20 37.15
CA ARG A 191 -4.31 -26.71 38.26
C ARG A 191 -3.71 -25.67 39.19
N PHE A 192 -3.64 -24.40 38.74
CA PHE A 192 -3.01 -23.34 39.50
C PHE A 192 -3.82 -22.05 39.34
N ASP A 193 -4.29 -21.52 40.44
CA ASP A 193 -5.06 -20.27 40.53
C ASP A 193 -4.09 -19.06 40.39
N PHE A 194 -3.55 -18.84 39.18
CA PHE A 194 -2.53 -17.84 38.92
C PHE A 194 -3.03 -16.39 38.83
N GLY A 195 -4.34 -16.17 39.04
CA GLY A 195 -4.92 -14.86 38.88
C GLY A 195 -4.69 -14.25 37.47
N ILE A 196 -5.06 -13.00 37.30
CA ILE A 196 -5.01 -12.26 36.01
C ILE A 196 -3.60 -12.24 35.38
N TRP A 197 -2.56 -12.00 36.19
CA TRP A 197 -1.18 -11.94 35.71
C TRP A 197 -0.68 -13.29 35.19
N GLY A 198 -1.20 -14.39 35.74
CA GLY A 198 -0.90 -15.71 35.22
C GLY A 198 -1.52 -16.00 33.87
N VAL A 199 -2.78 -15.59 33.65
CA VAL A 199 -3.46 -15.72 32.34
C VAL A 199 -2.73 -14.90 31.27
N VAL A 200 -2.41 -13.65 31.56
CA VAL A 200 -1.63 -12.79 30.65
C VAL A 200 -0.25 -13.39 30.38
N GLY A 201 0.46 -13.87 31.42
CA GLY A 201 1.76 -14.50 31.26
C GLY A 201 1.74 -15.76 30.39
N ILE A 202 0.74 -16.62 30.55
CA ILE A 202 0.55 -17.84 29.72
C ILE A 202 0.22 -17.46 28.28
N THR A 203 -0.63 -16.46 28.07
CA THR A 203 -0.96 -15.98 26.72
C THR A 203 0.26 -15.41 26.02
N LEU A 204 1.03 -14.55 26.67
CA LEU A 204 2.28 -14.02 26.15
C LEU A 204 3.30 -15.14 25.87
N ALA A 205 3.39 -16.15 26.74
CA ALA A 205 4.26 -17.29 26.53
C ALA A 205 3.84 -18.12 25.31
N LYS A 206 2.54 -18.33 25.09
CA LYS A 206 2.01 -19.01 23.89
C LYS A 206 2.30 -18.24 22.62
N VAL A 207 2.11 -16.90 22.63
CA VAL A 207 2.45 -16.02 21.51
C VAL A 207 3.96 -16.06 21.25
N ALA A 208 4.78 -15.94 22.29
CA ALA A 208 6.23 -16.02 22.15
C ALA A 208 6.67 -17.39 21.59
N ALA A 209 6.08 -18.49 22.06
CA ALA A 209 6.35 -19.83 21.55
C ALA A 209 5.98 -19.95 20.05
N PHE A 210 4.83 -19.40 19.64
CA PHE A 210 4.43 -19.35 18.24
C PHE A 210 5.43 -18.53 17.41
N VAL A 211 5.80 -17.34 17.86
CA VAL A 211 6.77 -16.48 17.16
C VAL A 211 8.12 -17.17 17.02
N VAL A 212 8.62 -17.79 18.10
CA VAL A 212 9.88 -18.56 18.07
C VAL A 212 9.77 -19.74 17.10
N LEU A 213 8.66 -20.47 17.11
CA LEU A 213 8.42 -21.57 16.17
C LEU A 213 8.47 -21.07 14.72
N MET A 214 7.80 -19.96 14.41
CA MET A 214 7.80 -19.38 13.08
C MET A 214 9.18 -18.87 12.65
N MET A 215 9.93 -18.23 13.57
CA MET A 215 11.28 -17.72 13.29
C MET A 215 12.32 -18.83 13.14
N VAL A 216 12.17 -19.98 13.84
CA VAL A 216 13.15 -21.07 13.83
C VAL A 216 12.77 -22.13 12.79
N VAL A 217 11.54 -22.61 12.83
CA VAL A 217 11.05 -23.70 11.97
C VAL A 217 10.43 -23.14 10.68
N GLY A 218 9.52 -22.19 10.81
CA GLY A 218 8.82 -21.58 9.67
C GLY A 218 9.79 -21.00 8.64
N ARG A 219 10.79 -20.23 9.09
CA ARG A 219 11.82 -19.62 8.25
C ARG A 219 12.67 -20.63 7.44
N ARG A 220 12.72 -21.89 7.87
CA ARG A 220 13.41 -22.96 7.13
C ARG A 220 12.46 -23.80 6.28
N VAL A 221 11.31 -24.16 6.84
CA VAL A 221 10.36 -25.09 6.21
C VAL A 221 9.60 -24.40 5.08
N ILE A 222 9.13 -23.17 5.27
CA ILE A 222 8.32 -22.47 4.27
C ILE A 222 9.13 -22.21 2.97
N PRO A 223 10.33 -21.60 3.01
CA PRO A 223 11.14 -21.45 1.80
C PRO A 223 11.51 -22.79 1.16
N TRP A 224 11.84 -23.81 1.96
CA TRP A 224 12.14 -25.15 1.44
C TRP A 224 10.96 -25.75 0.69
N MET A 225 9.75 -25.68 1.24
CA MET A 225 8.53 -26.15 0.56
C MET A 225 8.28 -25.41 -0.74
N LEU A 226 8.43 -24.08 -0.74
CA LEU A 226 8.23 -23.26 -1.94
C LEU A 226 9.27 -23.60 -3.01
N HIS A 227 10.55 -23.73 -2.65
CA HIS A 227 11.59 -24.15 -3.58
C HIS A 227 11.33 -25.55 -4.16
N TYR A 228 10.93 -26.50 -3.32
CA TYR A 228 10.59 -27.84 -3.78
C TYR A 228 9.47 -27.81 -4.82
N VAL A 229 8.39 -27.07 -4.56
CA VAL A 229 7.25 -26.97 -5.46
C VAL A 229 7.61 -26.17 -6.72
N ALA A 230 8.40 -25.11 -6.62
CA ALA A 230 8.84 -24.31 -7.76
C ALA A 230 9.65 -25.16 -8.76
N HIS A 231 10.48 -26.09 -8.28
CA HIS A 231 11.24 -27.02 -9.13
C HIS A 231 10.37 -28.02 -9.92
N THR A 232 9.11 -28.22 -9.53
CA THR A 232 8.19 -29.06 -10.31
C THR A 232 7.72 -28.39 -11.59
N GLY A 233 7.93 -27.07 -11.74
CA GLY A 233 7.48 -26.26 -12.87
C GLY A 233 5.96 -26.05 -12.93
N SER A 234 5.19 -26.57 -11.96
CA SER A 234 3.74 -26.44 -11.93
C SER A 234 3.30 -25.17 -11.20
N ARG A 235 2.76 -24.19 -11.93
CA ARG A 235 2.17 -22.98 -11.36
C ARG A 235 0.97 -23.27 -10.45
N GLU A 236 0.18 -24.28 -10.79
CA GLU A 236 -0.97 -24.69 -10.00
C GLU A 236 -0.54 -25.18 -8.60
N LEU A 237 0.44 -26.10 -8.55
CA LEU A 237 0.99 -26.57 -7.28
C LEU A 237 1.63 -25.45 -6.46
N PHE A 238 2.27 -24.49 -7.12
CA PHE A 238 2.86 -23.35 -6.43
C PHE A 238 1.79 -22.48 -5.76
N ARG A 239 0.70 -22.13 -6.47
CA ARG A 239 -0.45 -21.39 -5.91
C ARG A 239 -1.06 -22.13 -4.73
N LEU A 240 -1.29 -23.43 -4.92
CA LEU A 240 -1.87 -24.28 -3.86
C LEU A 240 -0.96 -24.32 -2.62
N ALA A 241 0.36 -24.43 -2.80
CA ALA A 241 1.31 -24.43 -1.70
C ALA A 241 1.29 -23.12 -0.92
N VAL A 242 1.26 -21.96 -1.61
CA VAL A 242 1.19 -20.64 -0.96
C VAL A 242 -0.09 -20.49 -0.14
N LEU A 243 -1.25 -20.89 -0.71
CA LEU A 243 -2.52 -20.85 0.00
C LEU A 243 -2.58 -21.83 1.16
N ALA A 244 -2.06 -23.04 0.98
CA ALA A 244 -2.00 -24.05 2.04
C ALA A 244 -1.11 -23.59 3.21
N ILE A 245 -0.01 -22.89 2.92
CA ILE A 245 0.86 -22.31 3.95
C ILE A 245 0.11 -21.18 4.67
N ALA A 246 -0.51 -20.24 3.94
CA ALA A 246 -1.22 -19.11 4.54
C ALA A 246 -2.35 -19.58 5.47
N LEU A 247 -3.24 -20.42 4.96
CA LEU A 247 -4.39 -20.95 5.71
C LEU A 247 -3.96 -21.94 6.80
N GLY A 248 -2.99 -22.81 6.49
CA GLY A 248 -2.53 -23.85 7.41
C GLY A 248 -1.78 -23.27 8.62
N VAL A 249 -0.92 -22.27 8.41
CA VAL A 249 -0.23 -21.58 9.51
C VAL A 249 -1.24 -20.78 10.34
N ALA A 250 -2.18 -20.06 9.71
CA ALA A 250 -3.21 -19.32 10.42
C ALA A 250 -4.05 -20.25 11.31
N PHE A 251 -4.55 -21.33 10.74
CA PHE A 251 -5.36 -22.31 11.47
C PHE A 251 -4.55 -23.03 12.56
N GLY A 252 -3.31 -23.44 12.25
CA GLY A 252 -2.41 -24.06 13.22
C GLY A 252 -2.09 -23.13 14.38
N ALA A 253 -1.83 -21.85 14.12
CA ALA A 253 -1.60 -20.82 15.14
C ALA A 253 -2.81 -20.70 16.09
N ALA A 254 -4.00 -20.65 15.54
CA ALA A 254 -5.23 -20.54 16.34
C ALA A 254 -5.48 -21.81 17.18
N LYS A 255 -5.33 -22.99 16.59
CA LYS A 255 -5.65 -24.26 17.28
C LYS A 255 -4.58 -24.71 18.28
N LEU A 256 -3.29 -24.51 17.97
CA LEU A 256 -2.19 -25.00 18.81
C LEU A 256 -1.77 -23.99 19.89
N PHE A 257 -1.79 -22.71 19.56
CA PHE A 257 -1.30 -21.65 20.43
C PHE A 257 -2.42 -20.75 20.97
N GLY A 258 -3.65 -20.85 20.43
CA GLY A 258 -4.76 -20.00 20.83
C GLY A 258 -4.57 -18.53 20.44
N VAL A 259 -3.77 -18.25 19.41
CA VAL A 259 -3.59 -16.91 18.83
C VAL A 259 -4.60 -16.67 17.70
N SER A 260 -4.82 -15.42 17.30
CA SER A 260 -5.78 -15.13 16.23
C SER A 260 -5.33 -15.69 14.88
N LEU A 261 -6.30 -16.07 14.03
CA LEU A 261 -6.07 -16.47 12.64
C LEU A 261 -5.29 -15.37 11.87
N ALA A 262 -5.63 -14.10 12.11
CA ALA A 262 -4.97 -12.95 11.53
C ALA A 262 -3.47 -12.89 11.84
N LEU A 263 -3.08 -13.11 13.11
CA LEU A 263 -1.67 -13.13 13.53
C LEU A 263 -0.92 -14.29 12.85
N GLY A 264 -1.51 -15.47 12.81
CA GLY A 264 -0.92 -16.64 12.16
C GLY A 264 -0.63 -16.37 10.68
N ALA A 265 -1.60 -15.82 9.98
CA ALA A 265 -1.49 -15.44 8.57
C ALA A 265 -0.42 -14.36 8.33
N PHE A 266 -0.39 -13.31 9.17
CA PHE A 266 0.62 -12.25 9.09
C PHE A 266 2.04 -12.81 9.22
N PHE A 267 2.29 -13.67 10.21
CA PHE A 267 3.60 -14.30 10.37
C PHE A 267 3.96 -15.25 9.23
N ALA A 268 2.99 -15.97 8.67
CA ALA A 268 3.21 -16.80 7.48
C ALA A 268 3.69 -15.93 6.30
N GLY A 269 3.02 -14.80 6.06
CA GLY A 269 3.40 -13.83 5.04
C GLY A 269 4.78 -13.22 5.30
N MET A 270 5.05 -12.79 6.54
CA MET A 270 6.31 -12.19 6.94
C MET A 270 7.50 -13.16 6.78
N VAL A 271 7.34 -14.44 7.15
CA VAL A 271 8.37 -15.46 6.94
C VAL A 271 8.58 -15.74 5.45
N MET A 272 7.50 -15.73 4.67
CA MET A 272 7.57 -15.92 3.22
C MET A 272 8.19 -14.72 2.51
N SER A 273 8.06 -13.50 3.01
CA SER A 273 8.64 -12.28 2.44
C SER A 273 10.18 -12.30 2.40
N GLU A 274 10.81 -13.11 3.25
CA GLU A 274 12.26 -13.31 3.24
C GLU A 274 12.73 -14.30 2.15
N SER A 275 11.81 -15.01 1.47
CA SER A 275 12.14 -15.94 0.38
C SER A 275 12.34 -15.21 -0.94
N GLU A 276 13.26 -15.71 -1.79
CA GLU A 276 13.45 -15.22 -3.16
C GLU A 276 12.18 -15.36 -4.03
N LEU A 277 11.29 -16.29 -3.67
CA LEU A 277 10.01 -16.53 -4.34
C LEU A 277 8.85 -15.67 -3.79
N SER A 278 9.12 -14.75 -2.86
CA SER A 278 8.10 -13.91 -2.22
C SER A 278 7.29 -13.08 -3.22
N HIS A 279 7.96 -12.52 -4.22
CA HIS A 279 7.32 -11.70 -5.25
C HIS A 279 6.32 -12.53 -6.08
N GLN A 280 6.74 -13.73 -6.50
CA GLN A 280 5.87 -14.66 -7.22
C GLN A 280 4.71 -15.14 -6.35
N ALA A 281 4.96 -15.44 -5.06
CA ALA A 281 3.90 -15.82 -4.12
C ALA A 281 2.87 -14.69 -3.93
N ALA A 282 3.32 -13.44 -3.85
CA ALA A 282 2.44 -12.28 -3.77
C ALA A 282 1.58 -12.14 -5.02
N GLU A 283 2.17 -12.17 -6.22
CA GLU A 283 1.44 -12.04 -7.48
C GLU A 283 0.38 -13.13 -7.67
N GLU A 284 0.70 -14.38 -7.32
CA GLU A 284 -0.20 -15.52 -7.48
C GLU A 284 -1.36 -15.54 -6.46
N THR A 285 -1.22 -14.91 -5.30
CA THR A 285 -2.28 -14.84 -4.28
C THR A 285 -3.14 -13.58 -4.38
N LEU A 286 -2.66 -12.51 -5.02
CA LEU A 286 -3.35 -11.23 -5.16
C LEU A 286 -4.82 -11.36 -5.61
N PRO A 287 -5.15 -12.10 -6.70
CA PRO A 287 -6.54 -12.17 -7.18
C PRO A 287 -7.49 -12.81 -6.16
N LEU A 288 -7.01 -13.84 -5.45
CA LEU A 288 -7.81 -14.53 -4.45
C LEU A 288 -7.97 -13.67 -3.19
N ARG A 289 -6.89 -13.05 -2.73
CA ARG A 289 -6.92 -12.08 -1.64
C ARG A 289 -7.93 -10.98 -1.93
N ASP A 290 -7.90 -10.40 -3.12
CA ASP A 290 -8.78 -9.29 -3.50
C ASP A 290 -10.25 -9.73 -3.50
N ALA A 291 -10.57 -10.91 -4.06
CA ALA A 291 -11.94 -11.44 -4.05
C ALA A 291 -12.47 -11.69 -2.63
N PHE A 292 -11.67 -12.32 -1.76
CA PHE A 292 -12.08 -12.58 -0.39
C PHE A 292 -12.08 -11.34 0.50
N SER A 293 -11.21 -10.37 0.21
CA SER A 293 -11.26 -9.06 0.88
C SER A 293 -12.56 -8.32 0.57
N VAL A 294 -13.06 -8.40 -0.67
CA VAL A 294 -14.38 -7.85 -1.02
C VAL A 294 -15.47 -8.51 -0.19
N LEU A 295 -15.46 -9.86 -0.06
CA LEU A 295 -16.43 -10.58 0.76
C LEU A 295 -16.33 -10.20 2.25
N PHE A 296 -15.13 -9.96 2.76
CA PHE A 296 -14.94 -9.43 4.12
C PHE A 296 -15.63 -8.07 4.28
N PHE A 297 -15.43 -7.12 3.37
CA PHE A 297 -16.07 -5.80 3.48
C PHE A 297 -17.59 -5.87 3.31
N VAL A 298 -18.09 -6.76 2.43
CA VAL A 298 -19.53 -7.04 2.31
C VAL A 298 -20.08 -7.59 3.64
N SER A 299 -19.40 -8.57 4.24
CA SER A 299 -19.82 -9.14 5.53
C SER A 299 -19.83 -8.10 6.65
N VAL A 300 -18.82 -7.23 6.71
CA VAL A 300 -18.78 -6.10 7.65
C VAL A 300 -19.95 -5.14 7.40
N GLY A 301 -20.24 -4.84 6.14
CA GLY A 301 -21.39 -3.99 5.77
C GLY A 301 -22.73 -4.58 6.18
N MET A 302 -22.90 -5.92 6.14
CA MET A 302 -24.14 -6.59 6.59
C MET A 302 -24.44 -6.39 8.08
N LEU A 303 -23.40 -6.15 8.89
CA LEU A 303 -23.56 -5.93 10.33
C LEU A 303 -23.99 -4.51 10.67
N PHE A 304 -23.92 -3.58 9.74
CA PHE A 304 -24.25 -2.18 9.98
C PHE A 304 -25.74 -1.93 9.94
N ASP A 305 -26.24 -1.19 10.93
CA ASP A 305 -27.60 -0.68 10.94
C ASP A 305 -27.65 0.74 10.35
N PRO A 306 -28.21 0.92 9.13
CA PRO A 306 -28.30 2.25 8.52
C PRO A 306 -29.16 3.24 9.29
N THR A 307 -30.08 2.76 10.15
CA THR A 307 -30.95 3.63 10.95
C THR A 307 -30.14 4.41 12.00
N SER A 308 -29.00 3.86 12.43
CA SER A 308 -28.07 4.52 13.37
C SER A 308 -27.59 5.89 12.87
N LEU A 309 -27.52 6.10 11.55
CA LEU A 309 -27.13 7.40 10.97
C LEU A 309 -28.10 8.53 11.37
N PHE A 310 -29.34 8.19 11.60
CA PHE A 310 -30.40 9.15 11.98
C PHE A 310 -30.63 9.19 13.49
N THR A 311 -30.53 8.06 14.18
CA THR A 311 -30.81 7.95 15.63
C THR A 311 -29.58 8.41 16.44
N ASP A 312 -28.37 8.16 15.97
CA ASP A 312 -27.13 8.42 16.68
C ASP A 312 -26.24 9.47 16.00
N THR A 313 -26.86 10.46 15.34
CA THR A 313 -26.15 11.48 14.57
C THR A 313 -25.05 12.18 15.37
N TRP A 314 -25.32 12.57 16.63
CA TRP A 314 -24.30 13.24 17.46
C TRP A 314 -23.09 12.33 17.80
N PRO A 315 -23.28 11.10 18.30
CA PRO A 315 -22.17 10.18 18.53
C PRO A 315 -21.36 9.88 17.25
N ILE A 316 -22.03 9.75 16.10
CA ILE A 316 -21.36 9.55 14.80
C ILE A 316 -20.50 10.77 14.42
N LEU A 317 -21.04 11.99 14.55
CA LEU A 317 -20.28 13.21 14.26
C LEU A 317 -19.08 13.37 15.21
N ALA A 318 -19.25 13.06 16.50
CA ALA A 318 -18.16 13.07 17.46
C ALA A 318 -17.08 12.02 17.14
N THR A 319 -17.50 10.81 16.76
CA THR A 319 -16.59 9.75 16.29
C THR A 319 -15.81 10.19 15.04
N LEU A 320 -16.52 10.73 14.05
CA LEU A 320 -15.92 11.27 12.83
C LEU A 320 -14.94 12.42 13.13
N PHE A 321 -15.30 13.31 14.07
CA PHE A 321 -14.42 14.39 14.51
C PHE A 321 -13.12 13.84 15.12
N ILE A 322 -13.20 12.80 15.95
CA ILE A 322 -12.01 12.15 16.53
C ILE A 322 -11.13 11.57 15.42
N ILE A 323 -11.73 10.86 14.45
CA ILE A 323 -10.99 10.21 13.35
C ILE A 323 -10.34 11.25 12.43
N VAL A 324 -11.11 12.22 11.95
CA VAL A 324 -10.65 13.14 10.89
C VAL A 324 -9.83 14.30 11.46
N ILE A 325 -10.24 14.85 12.59
CA ILE A 325 -9.60 16.04 13.18
C ILE A 325 -8.68 15.65 14.34
N GLY A 326 -9.20 14.95 15.35
CA GLY A 326 -8.47 14.65 16.58
C GLY A 326 -7.15 13.91 16.27
N LYS A 327 -7.25 12.82 15.56
CA LYS A 327 -6.11 11.98 15.16
C LYS A 327 -5.13 12.71 14.24
N SER A 328 -5.66 13.47 13.26
CA SER A 328 -4.83 14.24 12.32
C SER A 328 -4.07 15.37 13.00
N VAL A 329 -4.70 16.08 13.94
CA VAL A 329 -4.03 17.14 14.73
C VAL A 329 -2.91 16.53 15.59
N ALA A 330 -3.16 15.38 16.22
CA ALA A 330 -2.12 14.68 16.98
C ALA A 330 -0.93 14.32 16.08
N ALA A 331 -1.17 13.66 14.96
CA ALA A 331 -0.12 13.29 14.01
C ALA A 331 0.64 14.52 13.47
N PHE A 332 -0.07 15.60 13.14
CA PHE A 332 0.52 16.86 12.70
C PHE A 332 1.49 17.44 13.74
N LEU A 333 1.04 17.54 14.99
CA LEU A 333 1.85 18.11 16.09
C LEU A 333 3.06 17.23 16.40
N ILE A 334 2.89 15.91 16.38
CA ILE A 334 3.99 14.95 16.59
C ILE A 334 5.06 15.15 15.52
N VAL A 335 4.68 15.16 14.24
CA VAL A 335 5.64 15.30 13.13
C VAL A 335 6.41 16.63 13.23
N LEU A 336 5.72 17.73 13.60
CA LEU A 336 6.37 19.01 13.86
C LEU A 336 7.32 18.96 15.05
N ALA A 337 6.94 18.26 16.13
CA ALA A 337 7.80 18.10 17.31
C ALA A 337 9.10 17.33 17.01
N PHE A 338 9.08 16.47 15.99
CA PHE A 338 10.28 15.79 15.46
C PHE A 338 11.09 16.65 14.49
N GLY A 339 10.71 17.92 14.28
CA GLY A 339 11.46 18.88 13.44
C GLY A 339 11.23 18.76 11.94
N TYR A 340 10.24 17.98 11.49
CA TYR A 340 9.92 17.85 10.06
C TYR A 340 9.16 19.08 9.55
N PRO A 341 9.28 19.38 8.24
CA PRO A 341 8.58 20.51 7.61
C PRO A 341 7.06 20.41 7.73
N VAL A 342 6.38 21.56 7.74
CA VAL A 342 4.91 21.67 7.80
C VAL A 342 4.25 20.87 6.66
N ALA A 343 4.81 20.88 5.45
CA ALA A 343 4.31 20.11 4.32
C ALA A 343 4.31 18.60 4.60
N THR A 344 5.37 18.06 5.23
CA THR A 344 5.46 16.66 5.64
C THR A 344 4.42 16.33 6.71
N ALA A 345 4.30 17.20 7.73
CA ALA A 345 3.32 17.03 8.80
C ALA A 345 1.88 17.00 8.27
N LEU A 346 1.54 17.88 7.32
CA LEU A 346 0.23 17.93 6.67
C LEU A 346 -0.08 16.66 5.87
N ILE A 347 0.88 16.15 5.10
CA ILE A 347 0.68 14.96 4.28
C ILE A 347 0.48 13.74 5.17
N ILE A 348 1.34 13.53 6.18
CA ILE A 348 1.21 12.39 7.11
C ILE A 348 -0.12 12.47 7.86
N SER A 349 -0.50 13.64 8.38
CA SER A 349 -1.76 13.81 9.10
C SER A 349 -3.00 13.53 8.24
N ALA A 350 -3.01 13.99 6.97
CA ALA A 350 -4.09 13.71 6.03
C ALA A 350 -4.16 12.24 5.62
N SER A 351 -3.02 11.58 5.50
CA SER A 351 -2.95 10.15 5.20
C SER A 351 -3.56 9.30 6.31
N LEU A 352 -3.43 9.72 7.56
CA LEU A 352 -3.94 9.05 8.75
C LEU A 352 -5.39 9.46 9.11
N ALA A 353 -6.01 10.39 8.42
CA ALA A 353 -7.34 10.98 8.72
C ALA A 353 -8.53 10.04 8.42
N GLN A 354 -8.36 8.76 8.56
CA GLN A 354 -9.37 7.72 8.29
C GLN A 354 -9.06 6.46 9.10
N ILE A 355 -10.02 5.51 9.20
CA ILE A 355 -9.83 4.21 9.83
C ILE A 355 -10.17 3.07 8.86
N GLY A 356 -9.76 1.86 9.17
CA GLY A 356 -9.81 0.75 8.24
C GLY A 356 -10.18 -0.60 8.83
N GLU A 357 -9.68 -1.64 8.17
CA GLU A 357 -10.02 -3.04 8.40
C GLU A 357 -9.73 -3.53 9.82
N PHE A 358 -8.64 -3.11 10.42
CA PHE A 358 -8.31 -3.48 11.80
C PHE A 358 -9.32 -2.94 12.81
N SER A 359 -9.89 -1.76 12.54
CA SER A 359 -10.96 -1.18 13.36
C SER A 359 -12.20 -2.09 13.38
N PHE A 360 -12.56 -2.67 12.23
CA PHE A 360 -13.69 -3.59 12.11
C PHE A 360 -13.42 -4.92 12.81
N MET A 361 -12.21 -5.46 12.66
CA MET A 361 -11.82 -6.69 13.37
C MET A 361 -11.86 -6.49 14.88
N LEU A 362 -11.32 -5.36 15.37
CA LEU A 362 -11.32 -5.04 16.79
C LEU A 362 -12.73 -4.80 17.32
N ALA A 363 -13.59 -4.12 16.55
CA ALA A 363 -15.00 -3.91 16.90
C ALA A 363 -15.76 -5.24 16.97
N GLY A 364 -15.60 -6.12 15.98
CA GLY A 364 -16.20 -7.45 15.97
C GLY A 364 -15.76 -8.31 17.14
N LEU A 365 -14.47 -8.34 17.41
CA LEU A 365 -13.91 -9.04 18.56
C LEU A 365 -14.39 -8.44 19.89
N GLY A 366 -14.44 -7.10 19.99
CA GLY A 366 -14.92 -6.42 21.18
C GLY A 366 -16.38 -6.73 21.50
N VAL A 367 -17.24 -6.82 20.46
CA VAL A 367 -18.65 -7.25 20.62
C VAL A 367 -18.73 -8.72 20.99
N SER A 368 -17.96 -9.60 20.37
CA SER A 368 -17.97 -11.04 20.69
C SER A 368 -17.48 -11.36 22.10
N LEU A 369 -16.66 -10.49 22.69
CA LEU A 369 -16.17 -10.58 24.08
C LEU A 369 -17.04 -9.82 25.07
N GLU A 370 -18.18 -9.30 24.65
CA GLU A 370 -19.08 -8.44 25.46
C GLU A 370 -18.40 -7.20 26.07
N LEU A 371 -17.26 -6.80 25.51
CA LEU A 371 -16.52 -5.60 25.90
C LEU A 371 -17.10 -4.36 25.27
N LEU A 372 -17.52 -4.43 23.99
CA LEU A 372 -18.01 -3.31 23.22
C LEU A 372 -19.50 -3.52 22.92
N PRO A 373 -20.39 -2.54 23.20
CA PRO A 373 -21.79 -2.65 22.80
C PRO A 373 -21.93 -2.59 21.27
N GLU A 374 -22.97 -3.19 20.70
CA GLU A 374 -23.26 -3.17 19.25
C GLU A 374 -23.29 -1.73 18.70
N LYS A 375 -23.86 -0.79 19.47
CA LYS A 375 -23.82 0.64 19.15
C LYS A 375 -22.39 1.15 18.93
N GLY A 376 -21.39 0.67 19.67
CA GLY A 376 -19.99 1.01 19.50
C GLY A 376 -19.44 0.52 18.16
N ARG A 377 -19.80 -0.71 17.75
CA ARG A 377 -19.48 -1.24 16.42
C ARG A 377 -20.10 -0.36 15.33
N ASP A 378 -21.38 0.01 15.45
CA ASP A 378 -22.05 0.82 14.44
C ASP A 378 -21.43 2.21 14.30
N LEU A 379 -20.99 2.84 15.41
CA LEU A 379 -20.27 4.10 15.39
C LEU A 379 -18.91 3.98 14.68
N ILE A 380 -18.19 2.87 14.90
CA ILE A 380 -16.91 2.60 14.20
C ILE A 380 -17.16 2.42 12.70
N LEU A 381 -18.18 1.65 12.32
CA LEU A 381 -18.52 1.41 10.91
C LEU A 381 -18.93 2.71 10.21
N ALA A 382 -19.84 3.49 10.82
CA ALA A 382 -20.24 4.80 10.29
C ALA A 382 -19.04 5.75 10.16
N GLY A 383 -18.21 5.83 11.21
CA GLY A 383 -16.99 6.65 11.23
C GLY A 383 -16.01 6.27 10.13
N ALA A 384 -15.81 4.97 9.89
CA ALA A 384 -14.95 4.47 8.83
C ALA A 384 -15.48 4.86 7.44
N ILE A 385 -16.73 4.55 7.14
CA ILE A 385 -17.33 4.88 5.85
C ILE A 385 -17.22 6.37 5.56
N LEU A 386 -17.64 7.20 6.53
CA LEU A 386 -17.62 8.65 6.38
C LEU A 386 -16.19 9.19 6.26
N SER A 387 -15.23 8.69 7.06
CA SER A 387 -13.85 9.15 7.00
C SER A 387 -13.15 8.77 5.68
N ILE A 388 -13.45 7.58 5.14
CA ILE A 388 -12.93 7.13 3.84
C ILE A 388 -13.50 8.00 2.71
N VAL A 389 -14.81 8.30 2.74
CA VAL A 389 -15.45 9.19 1.74
C VAL A 389 -14.89 10.62 1.82
N LEU A 390 -14.62 11.10 3.03
CA LEU A 390 -14.08 12.45 3.25
C LEU A 390 -12.58 12.58 3.00
N ASN A 391 -11.83 11.48 2.96
CA ASN A 391 -10.37 11.51 2.84
C ASN A 391 -9.86 12.31 1.62
N PRO A 392 -10.42 12.19 0.40
CA PRO A 392 -10.04 13.04 -0.73
C PRO A 392 -10.25 14.55 -0.47
N LEU A 393 -11.32 14.91 0.27
CA LEU A 393 -11.59 16.30 0.64
C LEU A 393 -10.60 16.80 1.70
N VAL A 394 -10.17 15.95 2.63
CA VAL A 394 -9.13 16.27 3.61
C VAL A 394 -7.83 16.62 2.88
N PHE A 395 -7.40 15.81 1.92
CA PHE A 395 -6.23 16.11 1.11
C PHE A 395 -6.37 17.40 0.26
N ALA A 396 -7.56 17.65 -0.30
CA ALA A 396 -7.83 18.90 -1.01
C ALA A 396 -7.76 20.12 -0.06
N GLY A 397 -8.23 19.96 1.17
CA GLY A 397 -8.12 20.97 2.23
C GLY A 397 -6.68 21.25 2.62
N VAL A 398 -5.86 20.22 2.73
CA VAL A 398 -4.41 20.33 3.00
C VAL A 398 -3.71 21.14 1.91
N GLY A 399 -4.03 20.92 0.62
CA GLY A 399 -3.49 21.69 -0.48
C GLY A 399 -3.77 23.19 -0.35
N ARG A 400 -4.95 23.58 0.17
CA ARG A 400 -5.31 25.00 0.41
C ARG A 400 -4.68 25.56 1.70
N LEU A 401 -4.48 24.72 2.71
CA LEU A 401 -3.96 25.15 4.01
C LEU A 401 -2.43 25.29 4.01
N LYS A 402 -1.73 24.48 3.21
CA LYS A 402 -0.27 24.47 3.09
C LYS A 402 0.33 25.88 2.93
N PRO A 403 -0.04 26.70 1.90
CA PRO A 403 0.59 28.00 1.69
C PRO A 403 0.32 29.00 2.83
N TRP A 404 -0.81 28.88 3.54
CA TRP A 404 -1.12 29.74 4.68
C TRP A 404 -0.27 29.38 5.92
N LEU A 405 -0.09 28.09 6.19
CA LEU A 405 0.73 27.62 7.30
C LEU A 405 2.22 27.88 7.08
N GLU A 406 2.72 27.69 5.86
CA GLU A 406 4.12 27.97 5.50
C GLU A 406 4.47 29.46 5.63
N LYS A 407 3.55 30.36 5.26
CA LYS A 407 3.71 31.79 5.50
C LYS A 407 3.78 32.16 6.99
N ARG A 408 3.11 31.41 7.85
CA ARG A 408 3.03 31.68 9.29
C ARG A 408 4.17 31.03 10.09
N ALA A 409 4.71 29.92 9.60
CA ALA A 409 5.83 29.21 10.22
C ALA A 409 7.19 29.89 10.01
N GLY A 410 7.26 31.01 9.25
CA GLY A 410 8.51 31.66 8.89
C GLY A 410 9.44 30.68 8.18
N LYS A 411 9.79 30.91 6.93
CA LYS A 411 10.64 30.05 6.10
C LYS A 411 11.76 29.41 6.93
N VAL A 412 11.59 28.13 7.26
CA VAL A 412 12.76 27.28 7.52
C VAL A 412 13.21 26.87 6.10
N PRO A 413 14.40 27.27 5.66
CA PRO A 413 14.91 26.82 4.37
C PRO A 413 14.98 25.30 4.40
N GLU A 414 14.46 24.64 3.39
CA GLU A 414 14.85 23.27 3.07
C GLU A 414 16.40 23.27 3.01
N ALA A 415 17.04 22.63 3.97
CA ALA A 415 18.47 22.40 3.94
C ALA A 415 18.73 21.37 2.83
N VAL A 416 18.92 21.88 1.62
CA VAL A 416 19.68 21.18 0.60
C VAL A 416 21.10 21.12 1.15
N GLU A 417 21.58 19.93 1.56
CA GLU A 417 23.00 19.71 1.77
C GLU A 417 23.72 19.97 0.44
N ALA A 418 24.20 21.20 0.32
CA ALA A 418 25.11 21.59 -0.76
C ALA A 418 26.50 21.06 -0.39
N VAL A 419 26.98 20.11 -1.17
CA VAL A 419 28.40 19.77 -1.26
C VAL A 419 29.19 21.01 -1.72
N PRO A 420 30.27 21.41 -1.06
CA PRO A 420 31.02 22.62 -1.39
C PRO A 420 31.84 22.43 -2.68
N ILE A 421 31.56 23.19 -3.70
CA ILE A 421 32.44 23.40 -4.86
C ILE A 421 33.09 24.78 -4.71
N GLY A 422 34.42 24.80 -4.75
CA GLY A 422 35.31 25.97 -4.57
C GLY A 422 35.21 27.08 -5.64
N PRO A 423 36.10 28.08 -5.63
CA PRO A 423 35.73 29.47 -5.58
C PRO A 423 35.48 30.18 -6.93
N ALA A 424 34.73 31.25 -6.79
CA ALA A 424 34.16 32.19 -7.72
C ALA A 424 35.12 32.93 -8.67
N THR A 425 34.54 33.38 -9.78
CA THR A 425 34.92 34.66 -10.44
C THR A 425 33.64 35.41 -10.86
N GLU A 426 33.55 36.65 -10.37
CA GLU A 426 32.54 37.69 -10.70
C GLU A 426 32.90 38.43 -11.98
N PRO A 427 32.14 39.52 -12.35
CA PRO A 427 30.71 39.69 -12.61
C PRO A 427 30.43 40.35 -13.99
N GLY A 428 29.16 40.43 -14.36
CA GLY A 428 28.72 41.20 -15.52
C GLY A 428 27.22 41.47 -15.52
N GLU A 429 26.84 42.65 -15.01
CA GLU A 429 25.51 43.25 -15.16
C GLU A 429 25.08 43.45 -16.59
N VAL A 430 23.84 43.09 -16.93
CA VAL A 430 22.98 43.94 -17.78
C VAL A 430 21.51 43.67 -17.44
N ALA A 431 20.83 44.74 -17.05
CA ALA A 431 19.38 44.82 -16.86
C ALA A 431 18.64 44.74 -18.21
N THR A 432 17.44 44.14 -18.24
CA THR A 432 16.24 44.88 -18.67
C THR A 432 14.98 43.98 -18.76
N THR A 433 13.93 44.55 -18.19
CA THR A 433 12.50 44.50 -18.55
C THR A 433 11.72 43.18 -18.46
N THR A 434 10.87 43.17 -17.45
CA THR A 434 9.72 42.30 -17.17
C THR A 434 8.64 42.40 -18.26
N PRO A 435 7.97 41.27 -18.54
CA PRO A 435 6.52 41.27 -18.59
C PRO A 435 5.91 40.27 -17.59
N ALA A 436 4.79 40.71 -17.05
CA ALA A 436 3.80 40.12 -16.18
C ALA A 436 3.96 38.64 -15.78
N ALA A 437 4.19 38.43 -14.48
CA ALA A 437 4.22 37.14 -13.80
C ALA A 437 2.87 36.44 -13.90
N ALA A 438 2.83 35.40 -14.70
CA ALA A 438 1.91 34.29 -14.46
C ALA A 438 2.38 33.54 -13.18
N LYS A 439 1.47 33.28 -12.24
CA LYS A 439 1.74 32.52 -11.04
C LYS A 439 2.19 31.11 -11.42
N ILE A 440 3.48 30.84 -11.29
CA ILE A 440 4.05 29.50 -11.43
C ILE A 440 3.71 28.76 -10.12
N ASP A 441 2.91 27.69 -10.22
CA ASP A 441 2.73 26.74 -9.12
C ASP A 441 4.08 26.05 -8.87
N GLU A 442 4.53 26.05 -7.62
CA GLU A 442 5.84 25.52 -7.19
C GLU A 442 6.01 23.99 -7.39
N ASP A 443 4.97 23.28 -7.82
CA ASP A 443 5.01 21.84 -8.14
C ASP A 443 5.25 21.54 -9.64
N THR A 444 5.42 22.55 -10.49
CA THR A 444 5.67 22.35 -11.91
C THR A 444 7.18 22.35 -12.18
N PRO A 445 7.74 21.27 -12.75
CA PRO A 445 9.17 21.24 -13.08
C PRO A 445 9.53 22.36 -14.06
N PRO A 446 10.72 22.97 -13.95
CA PRO A 446 11.14 24.03 -14.85
C PRO A 446 11.18 23.52 -16.30
N PRO A 447 10.69 24.27 -17.26
CA PRO A 447 10.69 23.84 -18.65
C PRO A 447 12.11 23.73 -19.20
N THR A 448 12.36 22.63 -19.96
CA THR A 448 13.63 22.42 -20.66
C THR A 448 13.85 23.48 -21.75
N LYS A 449 15.12 23.78 -22.01
CA LYS A 449 15.55 24.62 -23.12
C LYS A 449 15.91 23.80 -24.37
N LEU A 450 15.89 22.48 -24.31
CA LEU A 450 16.22 21.60 -25.41
C LEU A 450 15.19 21.70 -26.53
N THR A 451 15.69 21.69 -27.77
CA THR A 451 14.92 21.60 -29.02
C THR A 451 15.53 20.51 -29.90
N ASP A 452 14.76 19.92 -30.81
CA ASP A 452 15.17 18.82 -31.68
C ASP A 452 15.67 17.57 -30.90
N HIS A 453 15.30 17.45 -29.62
CA HIS A 453 15.76 16.43 -28.69
C HIS A 453 14.85 15.20 -28.68
N THR A 454 15.32 14.16 -27.99
CA THR A 454 14.55 12.94 -27.73
C THR A 454 14.01 13.00 -26.30
N ILE A 455 12.72 12.76 -26.12
CA ILE A 455 12.10 12.55 -24.81
C ILE A 455 12.09 11.05 -24.55
N LEU A 456 12.76 10.61 -23.49
CA LEU A 456 12.74 9.22 -23.02
C LEU A 456 11.88 9.12 -21.77
N ILE A 457 10.81 8.32 -21.83
CA ILE A 457 9.90 8.12 -20.70
C ILE A 457 10.13 6.76 -20.06
N GLY A 458 10.51 6.79 -18.77
CA GLY A 458 10.88 5.64 -17.96
C GLY A 458 12.36 5.26 -18.11
N TYR A 459 13.07 5.24 -16.97
CA TYR A 459 14.49 4.89 -16.91
C TYR A 459 14.75 3.59 -16.12
N GLY A 460 13.85 2.61 -16.30
CA GLY A 460 14.01 1.25 -15.79
C GLY A 460 15.02 0.43 -16.59
N ARG A 461 14.91 -0.91 -16.55
CA ARG A 461 15.85 -1.84 -17.22
C ARG A 461 16.06 -1.58 -18.72
N VAL A 462 14.99 -1.27 -19.45
CA VAL A 462 15.06 -0.99 -20.89
C VAL A 462 15.48 0.47 -21.13
N GLY A 463 14.83 1.41 -20.43
CA GLY A 463 15.10 2.84 -20.61
C GLY A 463 16.55 3.23 -20.28
N SER A 464 17.17 2.59 -19.27
CA SER A 464 18.58 2.84 -18.93
C SER A 464 19.53 2.43 -20.05
N LEU A 465 19.28 1.31 -20.72
CA LEU A 465 20.08 0.87 -21.87
C LEU A 465 19.92 1.82 -23.07
N VAL A 466 18.68 2.26 -23.32
CA VAL A 466 18.39 3.23 -24.37
C VAL A 466 19.04 4.58 -24.06
N GLY A 467 18.91 5.07 -22.83
CA GLY A 467 19.51 6.33 -22.41
C GLY A 467 21.03 6.33 -22.48
N GLN A 468 21.67 5.22 -22.08
CA GLN A 468 23.10 5.07 -22.23
C GLN A 468 23.52 5.12 -23.70
N SER A 469 22.82 4.41 -24.58
CA SER A 469 23.09 4.44 -26.03
C SER A 469 22.88 5.84 -26.65
N LEU A 470 21.89 6.62 -26.18
CA LEU A 470 21.70 7.99 -26.61
C LEU A 470 22.84 8.89 -26.15
N LYS A 471 23.33 8.69 -24.92
CA LYS A 471 24.48 9.40 -24.35
C LYS A 471 25.77 9.10 -25.11
N ASP A 472 26.02 7.82 -25.38
CA ASP A 472 27.22 7.36 -26.13
C ASP A 472 27.21 7.89 -27.59
N ALA A 473 26.02 8.07 -28.16
CA ALA A 473 25.83 8.66 -29.50
C ALA A 473 25.80 10.18 -29.51
N GLU A 474 25.98 10.85 -28.37
CA GLU A 474 25.93 12.32 -28.20
C GLU A 474 24.62 12.95 -28.73
N LEU A 475 23.52 12.19 -28.69
CA LEU A 475 22.22 12.69 -29.10
C LEU A 475 21.55 13.48 -27.97
N PRO A 476 21.00 14.67 -28.23
CA PRO A 476 20.31 15.44 -27.21
C PRO A 476 19.05 14.71 -26.73
N PHE A 477 18.97 14.44 -25.45
CA PHE A 477 17.79 13.80 -24.84
C PHE A 477 17.57 14.29 -23.42
N LEU A 478 16.34 14.15 -22.97
CA LEU A 478 15.96 14.28 -21.57
C LEU A 478 15.14 13.07 -21.15
N VAL A 479 15.09 12.83 -19.85
CA VAL A 479 14.35 11.71 -19.26
C VAL A 479 13.17 12.24 -18.45
N ILE A 480 11.98 11.67 -18.65
CA ILE A 480 10.86 11.83 -17.71
C ILE A 480 10.81 10.57 -16.85
N GLU A 481 10.95 10.76 -15.55
CA GLU A 481 11.00 9.65 -14.57
C GLU A 481 10.26 10.06 -13.29
N ASP A 482 9.65 9.09 -12.58
CA ASP A 482 8.89 9.34 -11.36
C ASP A 482 9.56 8.81 -10.09
N SER A 483 10.62 8.02 -10.22
CA SER A 483 11.39 7.48 -9.10
C SER A 483 12.46 8.48 -8.64
N ASP A 484 12.32 9.05 -7.44
CA ASP A 484 13.27 10.02 -6.85
C ASP A 484 14.71 9.48 -6.84
N LYS A 485 14.88 8.18 -6.56
CA LYS A 485 16.19 7.52 -6.58
C LYS A 485 16.83 7.54 -7.97
N THR A 486 16.02 7.25 -9.00
CA THR A 486 16.49 7.25 -10.39
C THR A 486 16.76 8.67 -10.87
N ILE A 487 15.92 9.63 -10.50
CA ILE A 487 16.08 11.05 -10.80
C ILE A 487 17.38 11.57 -10.19
N ALA A 488 17.63 11.33 -8.91
CA ALA A 488 18.86 11.76 -8.23
C ALA A 488 20.10 11.18 -8.90
N LYS A 489 20.07 9.90 -9.32
CA LYS A 489 21.14 9.26 -10.07
C LYS A 489 21.37 9.94 -11.41
N LEU A 490 20.33 10.15 -12.22
CA LEU A 490 20.42 10.80 -13.53
C LEU A 490 20.99 12.21 -13.44
N MET A 491 20.52 13.01 -12.46
CA MET A 491 21.04 14.34 -12.20
C MET A 491 22.52 14.31 -11.81
N SER A 492 22.96 13.34 -11.00
CA SER A 492 24.37 13.17 -10.66
C SER A 492 25.25 12.78 -11.86
N GLU A 493 24.66 12.10 -12.85
CA GLU A 493 25.30 11.72 -14.12
C GLU A 493 25.22 12.82 -15.19
N GLY A 494 24.65 13.98 -14.87
CA GLY A 494 24.50 15.14 -15.78
C GLY A 494 23.44 14.94 -16.87
N VAL A 495 22.49 14.02 -16.67
CA VAL A 495 21.37 13.81 -17.62
C VAL A 495 20.22 14.74 -17.25
N GLU A 496 19.74 15.52 -18.22
CA GLU A 496 18.60 16.39 -18.01
C GLU A 496 17.33 15.56 -17.73
N THR A 497 16.67 15.84 -16.60
CA THR A 497 15.58 15.03 -16.11
C THR A 497 14.40 15.90 -15.70
N VAL A 498 13.21 15.54 -16.17
CA VAL A 498 11.93 16.15 -15.74
C VAL A 498 11.26 15.19 -14.75
N PRO A 499 11.20 15.54 -13.47
CA PRO A 499 10.57 14.70 -12.46
C PRO A 499 9.06 14.65 -12.64
N GLY A 500 8.49 13.45 -12.57
CA GLY A 500 7.05 13.24 -12.56
C GLY A 500 6.51 12.33 -13.66
N ASN A 501 5.18 12.27 -13.76
CA ASN A 501 4.51 11.40 -14.72
C ASN A 501 4.17 12.14 -16.01
N ALA A 502 4.61 11.60 -17.13
CA ALA A 502 4.36 12.09 -18.47
C ALA A 502 2.86 12.17 -18.86
N VAL A 503 1.98 11.43 -18.18
CA VAL A 503 0.52 11.56 -18.36
C VAL A 503 0.00 12.91 -17.87
N LYS A 504 0.68 13.60 -16.94
CA LYS A 504 0.32 14.96 -16.53
C LYS A 504 0.75 15.96 -17.59
N GLY A 505 -0.17 16.81 -18.05
CA GLY A 505 0.10 17.80 -19.09
C GLY A 505 1.22 18.78 -18.73
N GLU A 506 1.35 19.13 -17.46
CA GLU A 506 2.37 20.04 -16.92
C GLU A 506 3.79 19.45 -17.05
N VAL A 507 3.95 18.17 -16.66
CA VAL A 507 5.24 17.44 -16.76
C VAL A 507 5.62 17.25 -18.23
N PHE A 508 4.66 16.87 -19.08
CA PHE A 508 4.90 16.69 -20.50
C PHE A 508 5.19 18.03 -21.22
N GLY A 509 4.55 19.11 -20.78
CA GLY A 509 4.83 20.47 -21.24
C GLY A 509 6.23 20.94 -20.83
N ALA A 510 6.68 20.66 -19.60
CA ALA A 510 8.01 20.99 -19.12
C ALA A 510 9.13 20.30 -19.94
N ALA A 511 8.84 19.14 -20.52
CA ALA A 511 9.74 18.44 -21.45
C ALA A 511 9.80 19.03 -22.86
N ASN A 512 9.15 20.16 -23.13
CA ASN A 512 9.07 20.82 -24.44
C ASN A 512 8.69 19.85 -25.58
N ALA A 513 7.57 19.15 -25.39
CA ALA A 513 7.08 18.17 -26.35
C ALA A 513 6.86 18.77 -27.76
N ALA A 514 6.46 20.05 -27.83
CA ALA A 514 6.28 20.75 -29.12
C ALA A 514 7.58 20.91 -29.92
N GLY A 515 8.71 21.03 -29.24
CA GLY A 515 10.04 21.15 -29.85
C GLY A 515 10.82 19.83 -29.91
N ALA A 516 10.25 18.72 -29.49
CA ALA A 516 10.93 17.44 -29.49
C ALA A 516 10.80 16.72 -30.84
N LYS A 517 11.87 16.05 -31.27
CA LYS A 517 11.93 15.28 -32.52
C LYS A 517 11.43 13.85 -32.36
N ARG A 518 11.71 13.24 -31.21
CA ARG A 518 11.36 11.83 -30.92
C ARG A 518 10.83 11.66 -29.51
N LEU A 519 9.95 10.69 -29.38
CA LEU A 519 9.47 10.21 -28.09
C LEU A 519 9.73 8.69 -28.00
N ILE A 520 10.38 8.27 -26.94
CA ILE A 520 10.63 6.85 -26.65
C ILE A 520 9.91 6.48 -25.36
N LEU A 521 8.98 5.54 -25.45
CA LEU A 521 8.19 5.04 -24.34
C LEU A 521 8.76 3.69 -23.86
N ALA A 522 9.56 3.72 -22.79
CA ALA A 522 10.18 2.52 -22.20
C ALA A 522 9.41 1.97 -20.98
N ILE A 523 8.21 2.51 -20.73
CA ILE A 523 7.32 2.07 -19.64
C ILE A 523 6.60 0.76 -20.00
N PRO A 524 6.30 -0.10 -18.98
CA PRO A 524 5.67 -1.40 -19.24
C PRO A 524 4.16 -1.34 -19.48
N ASN A 525 3.48 -0.25 -19.08
CA ASN A 525 2.03 -0.12 -19.13
C ASN A 525 1.57 0.46 -20.49
N ALA A 526 1.00 -0.37 -21.34
CA ALA A 526 0.53 0.02 -22.67
C ALA A 526 -0.63 1.03 -22.65
N PHE A 527 -1.49 0.99 -21.63
CA PHE A 527 -2.58 1.96 -21.50
C PHE A 527 -2.06 3.37 -21.18
N GLU A 528 -1.09 3.46 -20.27
CA GLU A 528 -0.41 4.72 -19.93
C GLU A 528 0.37 5.24 -21.15
N ALA A 529 1.11 4.36 -21.82
CA ALA A 529 1.81 4.69 -23.07
C ALA A 529 0.85 5.25 -24.13
N GLY A 530 -0.33 4.67 -24.28
CA GLY A 530 -1.36 5.12 -25.21
C GLY A 530 -1.86 6.53 -24.91
N GLN A 531 -2.06 6.88 -23.63
CA GLN A 531 -2.47 8.23 -23.24
C GLN A 531 -1.37 9.27 -23.56
N ILE A 532 -0.12 8.88 -23.35
CA ILE A 532 1.03 9.75 -23.67
C ILE A 532 1.16 9.95 -25.18
N ILE A 533 0.96 8.91 -25.99
CA ILE A 533 0.96 8.99 -27.47
C ILE A 533 -0.06 10.02 -27.96
N LEU A 534 -1.29 9.95 -27.47
CA LEU A 534 -2.35 10.90 -27.85
C LEU A 534 -1.96 12.33 -27.54
N LYS A 535 -1.35 12.59 -26.37
CA LYS A 535 -0.86 13.92 -25.98
C LYS A 535 0.33 14.36 -26.81
N ALA A 536 1.24 13.46 -27.12
CA ALA A 536 2.41 13.73 -27.94
C ALA A 536 2.00 14.15 -29.37
N LYS A 537 1.11 13.40 -29.99
CA LYS A 537 0.58 13.73 -31.33
C LYS A 537 -0.25 15.01 -31.34
N ALA A 538 -0.93 15.34 -30.23
CA ALA A 538 -1.63 16.62 -30.10
C ALA A 538 -0.66 17.81 -29.95
N ALA A 539 0.48 17.63 -29.26
CA ALA A 539 1.49 18.67 -29.07
C ALA A 539 2.40 18.85 -30.30
N ASN A 540 2.77 17.76 -30.97
CA ASN A 540 3.59 17.76 -32.17
C ASN A 540 3.22 16.57 -33.07
N PRO A 541 2.40 16.77 -34.12
CA PRO A 541 1.99 15.70 -35.04
C PRO A 541 3.14 15.02 -35.78
N GLU A 542 4.26 15.75 -36.01
CA GLU A 542 5.44 15.22 -36.72
C GLU A 542 6.40 14.45 -35.82
N MET A 543 6.17 14.44 -34.49
CA MET A 543 7.02 13.73 -33.56
C MET A 543 7.01 12.22 -33.84
N LYS A 544 8.20 11.64 -34.00
CA LYS A 544 8.36 10.19 -34.16
C LYS A 544 8.25 9.49 -32.80
N ILE A 545 7.30 8.58 -32.69
CA ILE A 545 6.99 7.87 -31.43
C ILE A 545 7.39 6.40 -31.55
N ILE A 546 8.27 5.96 -30.64
CA ILE A 546 8.71 4.56 -30.49
C ILE A 546 8.18 4.08 -29.13
N ALA A 547 7.39 3.01 -29.14
CA ALA A 547 6.79 2.46 -27.93
C ALA A 547 7.17 1.00 -27.71
N ARG A 548 7.24 0.60 -26.46
CA ARG A 548 7.43 -0.79 -26.05
C ARG A 548 6.07 -1.46 -25.87
N ALA A 549 5.99 -2.75 -26.24
CA ALA A 549 4.85 -3.62 -25.99
C ALA A 549 5.28 -5.01 -25.50
N HIS A 550 4.35 -5.74 -24.86
CA HIS A 550 4.56 -7.10 -24.35
C HIS A 550 3.66 -8.14 -25.04
N SER A 551 2.69 -7.71 -25.83
CA SER A 551 1.76 -8.59 -26.54
C SER A 551 1.36 -8.02 -27.89
N ASP A 552 0.87 -8.88 -28.79
CA ASP A 552 0.36 -8.46 -30.10
C ASP A 552 -0.82 -7.48 -29.97
N ALA A 553 -1.71 -7.70 -28.99
CA ALA A 553 -2.82 -6.81 -28.71
C ALA A 553 -2.35 -5.39 -28.29
N GLU A 554 -1.26 -5.29 -27.50
CA GLU A 554 -0.67 -4.01 -27.15
C GLU A 554 0.00 -3.33 -28.36
N VAL A 555 0.65 -4.10 -29.23
CA VAL A 555 1.21 -3.58 -30.49
C VAL A 555 0.14 -2.92 -31.34
N ASP A 556 -0.99 -3.60 -31.53
CA ASP A 556 -2.11 -3.07 -32.33
C ASP A 556 -2.74 -1.84 -31.64
N HIS A 557 -2.92 -1.89 -30.33
CA HIS A 557 -3.44 -0.78 -29.54
C HIS A 557 -2.58 0.50 -29.68
N LEU A 558 -1.28 0.38 -29.48
CA LEU A 558 -0.36 1.53 -29.51
C LEU A 558 -0.20 2.08 -30.94
N LYS A 559 -0.19 1.23 -31.97
CA LYS A 559 -0.19 1.66 -33.38
C LYS A 559 -1.46 2.43 -33.74
N ASN A 560 -2.63 1.93 -33.32
CA ASN A 560 -3.91 2.60 -33.56
C ASN A 560 -4.01 3.97 -32.91
N LEU A 561 -3.26 4.20 -31.81
CA LEU A 561 -3.18 5.49 -31.13
C LEU A 561 -2.11 6.45 -31.71
N GLY A 562 -1.34 5.99 -32.70
CA GLY A 562 -0.40 6.84 -33.45
C GLY A 562 1.07 6.62 -33.15
N ALA A 563 1.47 5.49 -32.56
CA ALA A 563 2.89 5.14 -32.46
C ALA A 563 3.44 4.79 -33.85
N ASP A 564 4.54 5.41 -34.23
CA ASP A 564 5.19 5.17 -35.53
C ASP A 564 5.89 3.80 -35.55
N GLN A 565 6.46 3.41 -34.42
CA GLN A 565 7.10 2.10 -34.24
C GLN A 565 6.75 1.51 -32.88
N VAL A 566 6.38 0.24 -32.86
CA VAL A 566 6.16 -0.50 -31.61
C VAL A 566 7.09 -1.71 -31.59
N ILE A 567 7.90 -1.80 -30.54
CA ILE A 567 8.89 -2.87 -30.32
C ILE A 567 8.32 -3.82 -29.28
N MET A 568 8.08 -5.06 -29.68
CA MET A 568 7.65 -6.13 -28.78
C MET A 568 8.87 -6.92 -28.33
N GLY A 569 9.14 -6.90 -27.02
CA GLY A 569 10.34 -7.50 -26.43
C GLY A 569 10.49 -8.98 -26.78
N GLU A 570 9.42 -9.75 -26.76
CA GLU A 570 9.38 -11.18 -27.07
C GLU A 570 9.79 -11.47 -28.50
N ARG A 571 9.37 -10.64 -29.47
CA ARG A 571 9.76 -10.79 -30.88
C ARG A 571 11.25 -10.48 -31.08
N GLU A 572 11.79 -9.45 -30.42
CA GLU A 572 13.19 -9.10 -30.53
C GLU A 572 14.08 -10.15 -29.87
N ILE A 573 13.67 -10.71 -28.73
CA ILE A 573 14.35 -11.85 -28.11
C ILE A 573 14.33 -13.06 -29.03
N ALA A 574 13.17 -13.40 -29.61
CA ALA A 574 13.05 -14.51 -30.56
C ALA A 574 13.95 -14.29 -31.78
N ARG A 575 14.00 -13.07 -32.33
CA ARG A 575 14.89 -12.72 -33.44
C ARG A 575 16.35 -12.92 -33.06
N GLY A 576 16.78 -12.40 -31.91
CA GLY A 576 18.16 -12.58 -31.44
C GLY A 576 18.52 -14.05 -31.22
N ILE A 577 17.63 -14.88 -30.69
CA ILE A 577 17.83 -16.32 -30.56
C ILE A 577 18.00 -16.99 -31.93
N VAL A 578 17.11 -16.67 -32.89
CA VAL A 578 17.15 -17.21 -34.24
C VAL A 578 18.45 -16.81 -34.95
N GLU A 579 18.87 -15.54 -34.83
CA GLU A 579 20.14 -15.07 -35.38
C GLU A 579 21.33 -15.85 -34.83
N GLN A 580 21.36 -16.13 -33.52
CA GLN A 580 22.41 -16.94 -32.90
C GLN A 580 22.39 -18.40 -33.37
N VAL A 581 21.21 -19.00 -33.51
CA VAL A 581 21.06 -20.38 -34.00
C VAL A 581 21.44 -20.51 -35.48
N MET A 582 21.16 -19.47 -36.28
CA MET A 582 21.41 -19.44 -37.70
C MET A 582 22.84 -18.98 -38.05
N GLN A 583 23.58 -18.39 -37.11
CA GLN A 583 25.02 -18.16 -37.31
C GLN A 583 25.71 -19.51 -37.36
N LYS A 584 26.20 -19.92 -38.58
CA LYS A 584 27.06 -21.06 -38.74
C LYS A 584 28.26 -20.89 -37.78
N PRO A 585 28.69 -21.96 -37.07
CA PRO A 585 29.94 -21.87 -36.33
C PRO A 585 31.04 -21.50 -37.34
N ALA A 586 31.77 -20.42 -37.09
CA ALA A 586 32.95 -20.08 -37.81
C ALA A 586 33.88 -21.30 -37.65
N ALA A 587 34.13 -22.03 -38.73
CA ALA A 587 35.16 -23.03 -38.78
C ALA A 587 36.49 -22.31 -38.48
N ASP A 588 37.24 -22.86 -37.53
CA ASP A 588 38.61 -22.46 -37.16
C ASP A 588 38.75 -21.14 -36.37
N ALA A 589 38.29 -21.17 -35.11
CA ALA A 589 38.97 -20.41 -34.07
C ALA A 589 39.79 -21.39 -33.23
N GLU A 590 41.14 -21.26 -33.30
CA GLU A 590 42.08 -22.01 -32.46
C GLU A 590 41.68 -21.94 -30.98
N PRO A 591 41.88 -23.02 -30.20
CA PRO A 591 41.52 -23.01 -28.78
C PRO A 591 42.39 -21.96 -28.08
N VAL A 592 41.72 -20.97 -27.45
CA VAL A 592 42.35 -20.02 -26.53
C VAL A 592 42.91 -20.84 -25.37
N GLU A 593 44.23 -20.96 -25.34
CA GLU A 593 44.99 -21.59 -24.28
C GLU A 593 44.65 -20.91 -22.94
N ASP A 594 44.02 -21.66 -22.05
CA ASP A 594 43.64 -21.27 -20.69
C ASP A 594 44.91 -20.99 -19.87
N ARG A 595 45.43 -19.75 -19.92
CA ARG A 595 46.47 -19.28 -19.02
C ARG A 595 45.87 -19.03 -17.64
N ARG A 596 45.88 -20.08 -16.83
CA ARG A 596 45.71 -19.92 -15.38
C ARG A 596 46.90 -19.12 -14.85
N PRO A 597 46.69 -18.06 -14.07
CA PRO A 597 47.80 -17.41 -13.38
C PRO A 597 48.35 -18.35 -12.30
N ASP A 598 49.67 -18.57 -12.36
CA ASP A 598 50.43 -19.37 -11.40
C ASP A 598 50.19 -18.89 -9.96
N ALA A 599 49.87 -19.83 -9.07
CA ALA A 599 49.82 -19.62 -7.64
C ALA A 599 51.24 -19.30 -7.11
N PRO A 600 51.41 -18.32 -6.19
CA PRO A 600 52.71 -18.07 -5.59
C PRO A 600 53.08 -19.23 -4.66
N SER A 601 54.28 -19.80 -4.95
CA SER A 601 54.99 -20.78 -4.14
C SER A 601 55.27 -20.23 -2.74
N ALA A 602 54.82 -20.98 -1.73
CA ALA A 602 55.18 -20.75 -0.35
C ALA A 602 56.67 -21.10 -0.14
N ALA A 603 57.43 -20.15 0.38
CA ALA A 603 58.66 -20.34 1.14
C ALA A 603 58.57 -19.46 2.39
#